data_f39e417144152fe9df1c5bc1c23df805
#
_entry.id   f39e417144152fe9df1c5bc1c23df805
#
_cell.length_a   1.000
_cell.length_b   1.000
_cell.length_c   1.000
_cell.angle_alpha   90.00
_cell.angle_beta   90.00
_cell.angle_gamma   90.00
#
_symmetry.space_group_name_H-M   'P 1'
#
loop_
_entity.id
_entity.type
_entity.pdbx_description
1 polymer ?
#
loop_
_entity_poly.entity_id
_entity_poly.type
_entity_poly.pdbx_seq_one_letter_code
_entity_poly.pdbx_strand_id
1 'polypeptide(L)'
;MVDLTGYKLTFDDEFNTRSISPTGAGTTYADTRPEYRISGGKADVGFGRSSFVDSSSGYDPFSVQNGALTITAAPDRTQYGVPGNWESGLISTQGNFSQTYGYFEMRADLSNNPNAWDAFWILPNQQSSASNTDASHQELDIAEHYGNNDKGVYSTIHTTDPQNGIPWQANRQVYSETSNPSGYHTYGVNWQADKISFYVDGQLQGAQATPSDMHSPMFILANLAVQNTAGSTGSPITSNIDYIRAYSKDPNAVAVTQGSVSAPDGHDPGLYGATAKSPTSTVGSTTGTASTAYPAANSSTATSPGLMSPAS
;
A
#
# COMPACT_ATOMS: atom_id res chain seq x y z
N MET A 1 17.64 -14.71 8.73
CA MET A 1 17.67 -13.86 7.52
C MET A 1 16.74 -14.48 6.50
N VAL A 2 16.04 -13.67 5.71
CA VAL A 2 15.18 -14.21 4.64
C VAL A 2 16.02 -14.99 3.63
N ASP A 3 15.51 -16.15 3.18
CA ASP A 3 16.13 -16.96 2.13
C ASP A 3 15.37 -16.74 0.82
N LEU A 4 16.02 -16.10 -0.13
CA LEU A 4 15.49 -15.83 -1.47
C LEU A 4 16.02 -16.81 -2.54
N THR A 5 16.58 -17.95 -2.14
CA THR A 5 17.03 -18.98 -3.08
C THR A 5 15.86 -19.45 -3.95
N GLY A 6 16.01 -19.41 -5.25
CA GLY A 6 15.01 -19.76 -6.23
C GLY A 6 13.96 -18.69 -6.51
N TYR A 7 14.04 -17.51 -5.88
CA TYR A 7 13.23 -16.38 -6.24
C TYR A 7 13.84 -15.61 -7.43
N LYS A 8 12.98 -14.98 -8.21
CA LYS A 8 13.33 -14.01 -9.25
C LYS A 8 12.78 -12.65 -8.83
N LEU A 9 13.55 -11.60 -9.06
CA LEU A 9 13.08 -10.23 -8.93
C LEU A 9 11.98 -9.97 -9.97
N THR A 10 10.82 -9.51 -9.54
CA THR A 10 9.64 -9.27 -10.41
C THR A 10 9.21 -7.81 -10.42
N PHE A 11 9.56 -7.06 -9.40
CA PHE A 11 9.37 -5.62 -9.31
C PHE A 11 10.58 -4.99 -8.64
N ASP A 12 11.06 -3.87 -9.16
CA ASP A 12 12.22 -3.17 -8.67
C ASP A 12 12.08 -1.67 -8.93
N ASP A 13 11.97 -0.89 -7.86
CA ASP A 13 12.04 0.57 -7.94
C ASP A 13 13.03 1.09 -6.91
N GLU A 14 14.15 1.61 -7.40
CA GLU A 14 15.23 2.23 -6.65
C GLU A 14 15.07 3.77 -6.58
N PHE A 15 13.92 4.30 -6.96
CA PHE A 15 13.60 5.73 -7.00
C PHE A 15 14.70 6.62 -7.63
N ASN A 16 15.34 6.11 -8.69
CA ASN A 16 16.31 6.88 -9.48
C ASN A 16 15.64 7.99 -10.28
N THR A 17 14.39 7.79 -10.64
CA THR A 17 13.55 8.76 -11.35
C THR A 17 12.13 8.73 -10.79
N ARG A 18 11.45 9.88 -10.85
CA ARG A 18 10.04 9.95 -10.44
C ARG A 18 9.15 9.29 -11.48
N SER A 19 8.31 8.35 -11.06
CA SER A 19 7.33 7.66 -11.90
C SER A 19 5.99 7.55 -11.16
N ILE A 20 5.36 8.70 -10.91
CA ILE A 20 4.13 8.87 -10.14
C ILE A 20 3.20 9.80 -10.91
N SER A 21 1.93 9.42 -11.06
CA SER A 21 0.89 10.25 -11.68
C SER A 21 -0.47 10.03 -11.00
N PRO A 22 -1.47 10.90 -11.23
CA PRO A 22 -2.78 10.79 -10.61
C PRO A 22 -3.50 9.45 -10.82
N THR A 23 -3.24 8.79 -11.94
CA THR A 23 -3.95 7.56 -12.34
C THR A 23 -3.03 6.35 -12.51
N GLY A 24 -1.73 6.53 -12.41
CA GLY A 24 -0.75 5.51 -12.78
C GLY A 24 -0.55 5.35 -14.29
N ALA A 25 -1.29 6.11 -15.12
CA ALA A 25 -1.16 6.02 -16.57
C ALA A 25 0.21 6.52 -17.02
N GLY A 26 0.99 5.65 -17.69
CA GLY A 26 2.35 5.95 -18.14
C GLY A 26 3.40 6.08 -17.03
N THR A 27 3.06 5.69 -15.80
CA THR A 27 3.96 5.72 -14.64
C THR A 27 3.89 4.42 -13.84
N THR A 28 4.86 4.19 -12.96
CA THR A 28 4.89 3.02 -12.07
C THR A 28 3.77 3.07 -11.04
N TYR A 29 3.46 4.27 -10.54
CA TYR A 29 2.49 4.45 -9.46
C TYR A 29 1.40 5.45 -9.80
N ALA A 30 0.20 5.16 -9.29
CA ALA A 30 -0.83 6.15 -9.02
C ALA A 30 -0.59 6.77 -7.64
N ASP A 31 -0.98 8.04 -7.46
CA ASP A 31 -0.84 8.78 -6.19
C ASP A 31 -2.16 8.96 -5.43
N THR A 32 -3.23 8.39 -5.93
CA THR A 32 -4.53 8.34 -5.26
C THR A 32 -5.22 7.01 -5.55
N ARG A 33 -6.03 6.54 -4.60
CA ARG A 33 -6.85 5.34 -4.80
C ARG A 33 -8.10 5.72 -5.57
N PRO A 34 -8.37 5.12 -6.75
CA PRO A 34 -9.48 5.52 -7.62
C PRO A 34 -10.85 5.50 -6.95
N GLU A 35 -11.08 4.51 -6.08
CA GLU A 35 -12.34 4.28 -5.39
C GLU A 35 -12.65 5.32 -4.32
N TYR A 36 -11.63 6.01 -3.82
CA TYR A 36 -11.71 6.96 -2.72
C TYR A 36 -11.52 8.41 -3.15
N ARG A 37 -11.51 8.67 -4.46
CA ARG A 37 -11.30 10.02 -4.99
C ARG A 37 -12.44 10.95 -4.64
N ILE A 38 -12.08 12.16 -4.22
CA ILE A 38 -12.98 13.27 -3.89
C ILE A 38 -12.54 14.53 -4.62
N SER A 39 -13.32 15.59 -4.48
CA SER A 39 -12.96 16.95 -4.95
C SER A 39 -12.53 16.99 -6.43
N GLY A 40 -13.27 16.31 -7.30
CA GLY A 40 -12.98 16.27 -8.74
C GLY A 40 -11.78 15.42 -9.11
N GLY A 41 -11.39 14.49 -8.25
CA GLY A 41 -10.35 13.50 -8.50
C GLY A 41 -8.93 13.96 -8.16
N LYS A 42 -8.78 15.10 -7.50
CA LYS A 42 -7.47 15.66 -7.13
C LYS A 42 -6.98 15.25 -5.75
N ALA A 43 -7.82 14.54 -5.02
CA ALA A 43 -7.50 14.00 -3.71
C ALA A 43 -8.24 12.69 -3.49
N ASP A 44 -7.67 11.86 -2.66
CA ASP A 44 -8.26 10.67 -2.03
C ASP A 44 -8.74 11.09 -0.63
N VAL A 45 -9.87 10.57 -0.19
CA VAL A 45 -10.39 10.88 1.16
C VAL A 45 -9.36 10.59 2.25
N GLY A 46 -8.46 9.64 2.00
CA GLY A 46 -7.41 9.24 2.93
C GLY A 46 -7.93 8.46 4.13
N PHE A 47 -7.11 8.44 5.16
CA PHE A 47 -7.42 7.87 6.48
C PHE A 47 -6.62 8.61 7.56
N GLY A 48 -6.99 8.38 8.83
CA GLY A 48 -6.46 9.21 9.90
C GLY A 48 -6.85 10.67 9.72
N ARG A 49 -5.91 11.57 9.92
CA ARG A 49 -6.03 13.01 9.67
C ARG A 49 -5.37 13.40 8.34
N SER A 50 -5.31 12.50 7.38
CA SER A 50 -4.70 12.72 6.06
C SER A 50 -5.73 12.67 4.96
N SER A 51 -5.52 13.50 3.94
CA SER A 51 -6.01 13.30 2.59
C SER A 51 -4.81 13.07 1.68
N PHE A 52 -4.85 12.07 0.81
CA PHE A 52 -3.79 11.86 -0.16
C PHE A 52 -4.08 12.69 -1.41
N VAL A 53 -3.13 13.50 -1.82
CA VAL A 53 -3.32 14.46 -2.90
C VAL A 53 -2.32 14.24 -4.02
N ASP A 54 -2.74 14.56 -5.23
CA ASP A 54 -1.84 14.64 -6.37
C ASP A 54 -1.36 16.09 -6.61
N SER A 55 -0.33 16.25 -7.43
CA SER A 55 0.25 17.55 -7.75
C SER A 55 -0.74 18.54 -8.40
N SER A 56 -1.83 18.04 -9.01
CA SER A 56 -2.87 18.88 -9.62
C SER A 56 -3.75 19.58 -8.59
N SER A 57 -3.67 19.18 -7.33
CA SER A 57 -4.32 19.86 -6.19
C SER A 57 -3.67 21.22 -5.89
N GLY A 58 -2.44 21.43 -6.30
CA GLY A 58 -1.62 22.58 -5.95
C GLY A 58 -0.59 22.30 -4.85
N TYR A 59 -0.59 21.11 -4.30
CA TYR A 59 0.43 20.58 -3.40
C TYR A 59 0.95 19.24 -3.91
N ASP A 60 2.27 19.11 -4.01
CA ASP A 60 2.93 17.87 -4.39
C ASP A 60 3.63 17.27 -3.17
N PRO A 61 3.13 16.16 -2.62
CA PRO A 61 3.73 15.53 -1.45
C PRO A 61 5.01 14.74 -1.76
N PHE A 62 5.39 14.59 -3.04
CA PHE A 62 6.45 13.69 -3.45
C PHE A 62 7.69 14.42 -3.95
N SER A 63 8.85 13.99 -3.48
CA SER A 63 10.14 14.37 -4.02
C SER A 63 11.00 13.14 -4.22
N VAL A 64 11.60 13.00 -5.40
CA VAL A 64 12.56 11.92 -5.70
C VAL A 64 13.93 12.53 -5.91
N GLN A 65 14.87 12.22 -5.03
CA GLN A 65 16.24 12.75 -5.07
C GLN A 65 17.22 11.71 -4.52
N ASN A 66 18.38 11.62 -5.13
CA ASN A 66 19.50 10.77 -4.69
C ASN A 66 19.10 9.29 -4.48
N GLY A 67 18.22 8.75 -5.34
CA GLY A 67 17.77 7.37 -5.22
C GLY A 67 16.80 7.12 -4.06
N ALA A 68 16.04 8.13 -3.65
CA ALA A 68 15.02 7.96 -2.62
C ALA A 68 13.77 8.77 -2.93
N LEU A 69 12.61 8.21 -2.60
CA LEU A 69 11.33 8.91 -2.56
C LEU A 69 11.13 9.49 -1.16
N THR A 70 10.92 10.79 -1.07
CA THR A 70 10.43 11.45 0.14
C THR A 70 8.94 11.73 -0.01
N ILE A 71 8.15 11.30 0.97
CA ILE A 71 6.74 11.67 1.12
C ILE A 71 6.66 12.70 2.24
N THR A 72 5.96 13.82 1.98
CA THR A 72 5.80 14.90 2.94
C THR A 72 4.32 15.12 3.25
N ALA A 73 3.93 14.93 4.49
CA ALA A 73 2.63 15.35 5.00
C ALA A 73 2.71 16.79 5.51
N ALA A 74 1.80 17.65 5.08
CA ALA A 74 1.72 19.04 5.50
C ALA A 74 0.29 19.40 5.93
N PRO A 75 0.12 20.32 6.88
CA PRO A 75 -1.21 20.86 7.18
C PRO A 75 -1.87 21.37 5.90
N ASP A 76 -3.20 21.30 5.88
CA ASP A 76 -4.06 21.66 4.74
C ASP A 76 -3.47 22.80 3.87
N ARG A 77 -3.10 22.48 2.65
CA ARG A 77 -2.44 23.37 1.69
C ARG A 77 -3.32 23.72 0.50
N THR A 78 -4.41 22.97 0.32
CA THR A 78 -5.30 23.11 -0.82
C THR A 78 -6.77 23.07 -0.39
N GLN A 79 -7.65 23.32 -1.35
CA GLN A 79 -9.10 23.18 -1.16
C GLN A 79 -9.64 21.79 -1.51
N TYR A 80 -8.76 20.84 -1.87
CA TYR A 80 -9.15 19.59 -2.50
C TYR A 80 -9.15 18.38 -1.56
N GLY A 81 -8.48 18.46 -0.44
CA GLY A 81 -8.55 17.44 0.61
C GLY A 81 -9.81 17.52 1.46
N VAL A 82 -9.91 16.69 2.46
CA VAL A 82 -10.93 16.80 3.50
C VAL A 82 -10.58 18.02 4.38
N PRO A 83 -11.48 18.99 4.56
CA PRO A 83 -11.17 20.19 5.33
C PRO A 83 -10.64 19.87 6.74
N GLY A 84 -9.52 20.49 7.10
CA GLY A 84 -8.86 20.29 8.38
C GLY A 84 -7.98 19.07 8.48
N ASN A 85 -7.90 18.26 7.42
CA ASN A 85 -6.91 17.18 7.30
C ASN A 85 -5.57 17.72 6.82
N TRP A 86 -4.52 16.93 7.09
CA TRP A 86 -3.23 17.11 6.47
C TRP A 86 -3.28 16.59 5.03
N GLU A 87 -2.56 17.23 4.14
CA GLU A 87 -2.35 16.72 2.79
C GLU A 87 -1.05 15.95 2.75
N SER A 88 -1.13 14.71 2.27
CA SER A 88 -0.02 13.79 2.26
C SER A 88 0.00 12.94 0.99
N GLY A 89 0.91 11.98 0.91
CA GLY A 89 1.12 11.13 -0.25
C GLY A 89 0.89 9.66 0.02
N LEU A 90 0.36 9.01 -1.00
CA LEU A 90 0.26 7.57 -1.13
C LEU A 90 0.72 7.20 -2.54
N ILE A 91 1.46 6.12 -2.69
CA ILE A 91 1.79 5.54 -3.99
C ILE A 91 1.18 4.14 -4.09
N SER A 92 0.67 3.79 -5.27
CA SER A 92 -0.01 2.52 -5.53
C SER A 92 0.36 1.97 -6.89
N THR A 93 0.67 0.68 -6.96
CA THR A 93 0.88 -0.02 -8.24
C THR A 93 -0.43 -0.57 -8.82
N GLN A 94 -1.59 -0.17 -8.31
CA GLN A 94 -2.90 -0.63 -8.80
C GLN A 94 -3.04 -0.41 -10.30
N GLY A 95 -3.37 -1.49 -11.01
CA GLY A 95 -3.48 -1.46 -12.48
C GLY A 95 -2.14 -1.62 -13.22
N ASN A 96 -1.01 -1.44 -12.57
CA ASN A 96 0.33 -1.49 -13.19
C ASN A 96 1.12 -2.73 -12.80
N PHE A 97 1.15 -3.09 -11.51
CA PHE A 97 1.79 -4.31 -11.03
C PHE A 97 0.94 -4.96 -9.95
N SER A 98 0.81 -6.28 -10.02
CA SER A 98 0.29 -7.12 -8.95
C SER A 98 0.86 -8.51 -9.05
N GLN A 99 0.93 -9.22 -7.94
CA GLN A 99 1.50 -10.55 -7.87
C GLN A 99 0.76 -11.39 -6.82
N THR A 100 0.59 -12.68 -7.11
CA THR A 100 0.17 -13.68 -6.13
C THR A 100 1.40 -14.34 -5.55
N TYR A 101 1.50 -14.33 -4.21
CA TYR A 101 2.61 -14.89 -3.47
C TYR A 101 3.96 -14.23 -3.78
N GLY A 102 4.96 -14.60 -3.00
CA GLY A 102 6.32 -14.14 -3.16
C GLY A 102 6.82 -13.34 -1.96
N TYR A 103 7.96 -12.72 -2.14
CA TYR A 103 8.56 -11.85 -1.15
C TYR A 103 8.44 -10.40 -1.59
N PHE A 104 7.89 -9.57 -0.74
CA PHE A 104 7.77 -8.12 -0.94
C PHE A 104 8.60 -7.42 0.12
N GLU A 105 9.34 -6.41 -0.26
CA GLU A 105 10.21 -5.66 0.64
C GLU A 105 10.24 -4.18 0.29
N MET A 106 10.20 -3.35 1.31
CA MET A 106 10.50 -1.92 1.25
C MET A 106 11.67 -1.62 2.18
N ARG A 107 12.61 -0.79 1.73
CA ARG A 107 13.62 -0.18 2.59
C ARG A 107 13.28 1.28 2.79
N ALA A 108 13.07 1.69 4.04
CA ALA A 108 12.59 3.03 4.35
C ALA A 108 13.15 3.54 5.69
N ASP A 109 13.27 4.87 5.78
CA ASP A 109 13.46 5.62 7.02
C ASP A 109 12.10 6.25 7.36
N LEU A 110 11.33 5.55 8.20
CA LEU A 110 9.98 5.92 8.59
C LEU A 110 10.02 7.03 9.63
N SER A 111 8.94 7.80 9.71
CA SER A 111 8.92 9.02 10.50
C SER A 111 8.76 8.77 12.00
N ASN A 112 9.68 9.32 12.79
CA ASN A 112 9.57 9.33 14.26
C ASN A 112 8.75 10.52 14.80
N ASN A 113 8.07 11.26 13.92
CA ASN A 113 7.17 12.30 14.39
C ASN A 113 5.96 11.63 15.08
N PRO A 114 5.61 12.01 16.33
CA PRO A 114 4.54 11.34 17.06
C PRO A 114 3.17 11.32 16.38
N ASN A 115 2.98 12.16 15.38
CA ASN A 115 1.75 12.22 14.58
C ASN A 115 1.82 11.39 13.29
N ALA A 116 2.98 10.85 12.92
CA ALA A 116 3.14 10.06 11.71
C ALA A 116 2.43 8.70 11.81
N TRP A 117 1.96 8.23 10.66
CA TRP A 117 1.45 6.88 10.45
C TRP A 117 1.89 6.43 9.06
N ASP A 118 3.04 5.80 9.01
CA ASP A 118 3.59 5.20 7.80
C ASP A 118 3.01 3.82 7.56
N ALA A 119 2.82 3.43 6.30
CA ALA A 119 2.43 2.08 5.96
C ALA A 119 3.07 1.59 4.64
N PHE A 120 3.41 0.30 4.65
CA PHE A 120 3.74 -0.50 3.47
C PHE A 120 2.86 -1.74 3.47
N TRP A 121 2.01 -1.88 2.45
CA TRP A 121 0.91 -2.82 2.45
C TRP A 121 0.52 -3.26 1.05
N ILE A 122 -0.28 -4.31 0.93
CA ILE A 122 -0.75 -4.83 -0.34
C ILE A 122 -2.25 -5.15 -0.29
N LEU A 123 -2.93 -4.89 -1.40
CA LEU A 123 -4.36 -5.15 -1.58
C LEU A 123 -4.61 -5.99 -2.82
N PRO A 124 -5.62 -6.88 -2.83
CA PRO A 124 -5.99 -7.64 -4.01
C PRO A 124 -6.57 -6.73 -5.09
N ASN A 125 -6.31 -7.07 -6.35
CA ASN A 125 -6.88 -6.38 -7.52
C ASN A 125 -8.41 -6.36 -7.48
N GLN A 126 -9.01 -7.39 -6.91
CA GLN A 126 -10.43 -7.49 -6.65
C GLN A 126 -10.61 -8.08 -5.26
N GLN A 127 -11.35 -7.38 -4.44
CA GLN A 127 -11.78 -7.93 -3.17
C GLN A 127 -12.69 -9.14 -3.43
N SER A 128 -12.48 -10.26 -2.75
CA SER A 128 -13.36 -11.41 -2.91
C SER A 128 -14.73 -11.06 -2.35
N SER A 129 -15.76 -11.19 -3.18
CA SER A 129 -17.13 -11.08 -2.71
C SER A 129 -17.51 -12.34 -1.96
N ALA A 130 -17.13 -12.47 -0.70
CA ALA A 130 -17.85 -13.38 0.16
C ALA A 130 -19.28 -12.87 0.32
N SER A 131 -20.22 -13.76 0.52
CA SER A 131 -21.67 -13.49 0.56
C SER A 131 -22.13 -12.57 1.71
N ASN A 132 -21.21 -11.88 2.35
CA ASN A 132 -21.46 -10.96 3.44
C ASN A 132 -20.89 -9.58 3.07
N THR A 133 -21.67 -8.55 3.22
CA THR A 133 -21.35 -7.16 2.83
C THR A 133 -20.12 -6.59 3.53
N ASP A 134 -19.74 -7.11 4.69
CA ASP A 134 -18.54 -6.67 5.41
C ASP A 134 -17.33 -7.58 5.15
N ALA A 135 -17.52 -8.62 4.36
CA ALA A 135 -16.62 -9.76 4.26
C ALA A 135 -15.75 -9.73 3.01
N SER A 136 -15.73 -8.66 2.27
CA SER A 136 -15.06 -8.62 0.97
C SER A 136 -13.67 -7.99 1.01
N HIS A 137 -13.08 -7.87 2.19
CA HIS A 137 -11.83 -7.15 2.34
C HIS A 137 -10.71 -8.07 2.77
N GLN A 138 -9.72 -8.19 1.91
CA GLN A 138 -8.42 -8.75 2.24
C GLN A 138 -7.42 -7.61 2.17
N GLU A 139 -6.56 -7.54 3.16
CA GLU A 139 -5.46 -6.56 3.23
C GLU A 139 -4.30 -7.21 3.96
N LEU A 140 -3.11 -6.95 3.51
CA LEU A 140 -1.90 -7.43 4.14
C LEU A 140 -0.97 -6.24 4.40
N ASP A 141 -0.98 -5.79 5.65
CA ASP A 141 -0.04 -4.77 6.10
C ASP A 141 1.30 -5.42 6.39
N ILE A 142 2.28 -5.09 5.58
CA ILE A 142 3.66 -5.59 5.75
C ILE A 142 4.30 -4.86 6.92
N ALA A 143 4.10 -3.54 6.97
CA ALA A 143 4.51 -2.71 8.08
C ALA A 143 3.57 -1.51 8.23
N GLU A 144 3.02 -1.33 9.41
CA GLU A 144 2.51 -0.05 9.89
C GLU A 144 3.44 0.47 10.97
N HIS A 145 3.74 1.74 10.92
CA HIS A 145 4.58 2.42 11.91
C HIS A 145 3.90 3.68 12.40
N TYR A 146 3.78 3.80 13.69
CA TYR A 146 3.23 4.97 14.36
C TYR A 146 4.36 5.70 15.08
N GLY A 147 4.67 6.92 14.68
CA GLY A 147 5.83 7.65 15.22
C GLY A 147 5.79 7.96 16.71
N ASN A 148 4.64 7.77 17.37
CA ASN A 148 4.55 7.81 18.84
C ASN A 148 5.02 6.50 19.51
N ASN A 149 5.25 5.44 18.73
CA ASN A 149 5.95 4.22 19.10
C ASN A 149 7.10 4.01 18.11
N ASP A 150 8.14 4.79 18.27
CA ASP A 150 9.19 5.05 17.28
C ASP A 150 10.02 3.84 16.84
N LYS A 151 9.92 2.70 17.53
CA LYS A 151 10.50 1.41 17.12
C LYS A 151 9.47 0.40 16.66
N GLY A 152 8.20 0.63 16.98
CA GLY A 152 7.14 -0.34 16.76
C GLY A 152 6.84 -0.56 15.28
N VAL A 153 6.75 -1.83 14.90
CA VAL A 153 6.31 -2.27 13.58
C VAL A 153 5.16 -3.24 13.77
N TYR A 154 4.03 -2.91 13.19
CA TYR A 154 2.81 -3.71 13.23
C TYR A 154 2.60 -4.33 11.87
N SER A 155 2.62 -5.65 11.79
CA SER A 155 2.34 -6.40 10.57
C SER A 155 1.02 -7.13 10.73
N THR A 156 0.04 -6.85 9.88
CA THR A 156 -1.34 -7.27 10.13
C THR A 156 -1.94 -7.97 8.92
N ILE A 157 -2.66 -9.06 9.15
CA ILE A 157 -3.50 -9.71 8.15
C ILE A 157 -4.95 -9.36 8.46
N HIS A 158 -5.58 -8.62 7.56
CA HIS A 158 -7.02 -8.38 7.57
C HIS A 158 -7.68 -9.37 6.63
N THR A 159 -8.64 -10.11 7.14
CA THR A 159 -9.30 -11.19 6.39
C THR A 159 -10.70 -11.44 6.90
N THR A 160 -11.54 -11.97 6.04
CA THR A 160 -12.83 -12.53 6.40
C THR A 160 -12.81 -14.05 6.44
N ASP A 161 -11.71 -14.68 6.13
CA ASP A 161 -11.46 -16.13 6.02
C ASP A 161 -12.74 -16.99 6.06
N PRO A 162 -13.41 -17.20 4.92
CA PRO A 162 -14.73 -17.81 4.88
C PRO A 162 -14.73 -19.26 5.37
N GLN A 163 -13.58 -19.94 5.38
CA GLN A 163 -13.47 -21.32 5.87
C GLN A 163 -13.49 -21.40 7.40
N ASN A 164 -12.96 -20.37 8.06
CA ASN A 164 -12.87 -20.33 9.50
C ASN A 164 -13.85 -19.34 10.13
N GLY A 165 -14.68 -18.69 9.33
CA GLY A 165 -15.68 -17.73 9.82
C GLY A 165 -15.06 -16.53 10.53
N ILE A 166 -13.83 -16.15 10.17
CA ILE A 166 -13.12 -15.03 10.78
C ILE A 166 -13.68 -13.73 10.20
N PRO A 167 -14.25 -12.82 11.02
CA PRO A 167 -14.71 -11.53 10.55
C PRO A 167 -13.52 -10.62 10.20
N TRP A 168 -13.72 -9.69 9.27
CA TRP A 168 -12.74 -8.69 8.82
C TRP A 168 -11.95 -8.03 9.96
N GLN A 169 -12.62 -7.71 11.05
CA GLN A 169 -12.05 -7.03 12.20
C GLN A 169 -11.20 -7.95 13.11
N ALA A 170 -11.15 -9.25 12.85
CA ALA A 170 -10.32 -10.17 13.62
C ALA A 170 -8.89 -10.15 13.06
N ASN A 171 -8.16 -9.10 13.37
CA ASN A 171 -6.80 -8.89 12.90
C ASN A 171 -5.86 -9.95 13.46
N ARG A 172 -5.05 -10.52 12.58
CA ARG A 172 -3.93 -11.40 12.94
C ARG A 172 -2.65 -10.59 12.86
N GLN A 173 -2.21 -10.06 13.99
CA GLN A 173 -1.09 -9.12 14.05
C GLN A 173 0.18 -9.79 14.58
N VAL A 174 1.31 -9.38 14.02
CA VAL A 174 2.66 -9.62 14.53
C VAL A 174 3.24 -8.26 14.89
N TYR A 175 3.60 -8.07 16.15
CA TYR A 175 4.32 -6.88 16.61
C TYR A 175 5.82 -7.18 16.65
N SER A 176 6.62 -6.22 16.21
CA SER A 176 8.07 -6.27 16.28
C SER A 176 8.66 -4.89 16.50
N GLU A 177 9.96 -4.81 16.71
CA GLU A 177 10.67 -3.54 16.88
C GLU A 177 11.90 -3.49 15.99
N THR A 178 12.19 -2.30 15.46
CA THR A 178 13.48 -2.00 14.84
C THR A 178 14.58 -1.91 15.90
N SER A 179 15.82 -2.15 15.51
CA SER A 179 16.98 -2.07 16.41
C SER A 179 17.20 -0.66 16.96
N ASN A 180 16.85 0.36 16.19
CA ASN A 180 16.85 1.76 16.60
C ASN A 180 15.70 2.51 15.91
N PRO A 181 15.26 3.67 16.42
CA PRO A 181 14.08 4.37 15.92
C PRO A 181 14.35 5.23 14.68
N SER A 182 15.54 5.27 14.15
CA SER A 182 15.90 6.14 13.03
C SER A 182 16.85 5.47 12.07
N GLY A 183 16.81 5.93 10.83
CA GLY A 183 17.58 5.39 9.73
C GLY A 183 16.81 4.35 8.93
N TYR A 184 17.45 3.88 7.88
CA TYR A 184 16.82 2.94 6.96
C TYR A 184 16.77 1.53 7.52
N HIS A 185 15.57 0.96 7.56
CA HIS A 185 15.29 -0.44 7.86
C HIS A 185 14.61 -1.12 6.68
N THR A 186 14.66 -2.45 6.62
CA THR A 186 13.89 -3.22 5.65
C THR A 186 12.67 -3.85 6.30
N TYR A 187 11.54 -3.74 5.63
CA TYR A 187 10.26 -4.29 6.04
C TYR A 187 9.81 -5.25 4.95
N GLY A 188 9.60 -6.51 5.30
CA GLY A 188 9.32 -7.52 4.30
C GLY A 188 8.28 -8.55 4.72
N VAL A 189 7.63 -9.14 3.72
CA VAL A 189 6.72 -10.26 3.88
C VAL A 189 7.03 -11.36 2.87
N ASN A 190 7.09 -12.60 3.34
CA ASN A 190 7.08 -13.77 2.48
C ASN A 190 5.69 -14.40 2.55
N TRP A 191 4.90 -14.13 1.52
CA TRP A 191 3.55 -14.66 1.36
C TRP A 191 3.58 -15.91 0.47
N GLN A 192 3.14 -17.02 1.03
CA GLN A 192 3.03 -18.31 0.37
C GLN A 192 1.58 -18.82 0.49
N ALA A 193 1.25 -19.88 -0.22
CA ALA A 193 -0.11 -20.44 -0.23
C ALA A 193 -0.57 -20.95 1.16
N ASP A 194 0.36 -21.32 2.02
CA ASP A 194 0.09 -21.91 3.33
C ASP A 194 0.48 -21.01 4.51
N LYS A 195 1.39 -20.05 4.27
CA LYS A 195 2.00 -19.27 5.35
C LYS A 195 2.41 -17.87 4.89
N ILE A 196 2.16 -16.89 5.74
CA ILE A 196 2.63 -15.52 5.63
C ILE A 196 3.65 -15.29 6.74
N SER A 197 4.86 -14.85 6.39
CA SER A 197 5.97 -14.62 7.33
C SER A 197 6.47 -13.20 7.20
N PHE A 198 6.60 -12.48 8.32
CA PHE A 198 7.01 -11.07 8.37
C PHE A 198 8.45 -10.93 8.82
N TYR A 199 9.13 -9.95 8.24
CA TYR A 199 10.55 -9.69 8.45
C TYR A 199 10.81 -8.21 8.69
N VAL A 200 11.73 -7.92 9.61
CA VAL A 200 12.35 -6.60 9.81
C VAL A 200 13.86 -6.81 9.75
N ASP A 201 14.56 -6.00 8.96
CA ASP A 201 16.00 -6.11 8.71
C ASP A 201 16.43 -7.54 8.30
N GLY A 202 15.59 -8.17 7.47
CA GLY A 202 15.79 -9.53 7.01
C GLY A 202 15.63 -10.62 8.08
N GLN A 203 15.27 -10.27 9.31
CA GLN A 203 15.05 -11.21 10.41
C GLN A 203 13.56 -11.56 10.53
N LEU A 204 13.24 -12.85 10.65
CA LEU A 204 11.87 -13.33 10.85
C LEU A 204 11.34 -12.81 12.21
N GLN A 205 10.21 -12.12 12.17
CA GLN A 205 9.53 -11.57 13.35
C GLN A 205 8.35 -12.44 13.80
N GLY A 206 7.67 -13.07 12.86
CA GLY A 206 6.55 -13.95 13.13
C GLY A 206 5.93 -14.47 11.84
N ALA A 207 5.03 -15.42 12.00
CA ALA A 207 4.30 -16.00 10.87
C ALA A 207 2.87 -16.39 11.26
N GLN A 208 1.99 -16.34 10.26
CA GLN A 208 0.59 -16.72 10.36
C GLN A 208 0.23 -17.66 9.22
N ALA A 209 -0.79 -18.49 9.40
CA ALA A 209 -1.34 -19.25 8.29
C ALA A 209 -1.97 -18.31 7.26
N THR A 210 -1.79 -18.59 5.98
CA THR A 210 -2.45 -17.83 4.91
C THR A 210 -3.96 -18.08 4.99
N PRO A 211 -4.78 -17.03 5.07
CA PRO A 211 -6.23 -17.15 5.04
C PRO A 211 -6.74 -17.77 3.73
N SER A 212 -7.86 -18.47 3.80
CA SER A 212 -8.46 -19.14 2.64
C SER A 212 -8.95 -18.18 1.54
N ASP A 213 -9.06 -16.90 1.83
CA ASP A 213 -9.46 -15.85 0.90
C ASP A 213 -8.28 -15.02 0.35
N MET A 214 -7.02 -15.32 0.74
CA MET A 214 -5.84 -14.56 0.33
C MET A 214 -4.99 -15.31 -0.71
N HIS A 215 -5.57 -15.56 -1.88
CA HIS A 215 -4.94 -16.30 -2.98
C HIS A 215 -5.05 -15.59 -4.34
N SER A 216 -5.44 -14.32 -4.33
CA SER A 216 -5.56 -13.49 -5.56
C SER A 216 -4.39 -12.52 -5.68
N PRO A 217 -4.05 -12.05 -6.90
CA PRO A 217 -2.98 -11.07 -7.08
C PRO A 217 -3.21 -9.81 -6.29
N MET A 218 -2.17 -9.35 -5.59
CA MET A 218 -2.18 -8.11 -4.80
C MET A 218 -1.22 -7.08 -5.38
N PHE A 219 -1.64 -5.82 -5.39
CA PHE A 219 -0.82 -4.66 -5.75
C PHE A 219 -0.23 -3.99 -4.50
N ILE A 220 0.84 -3.23 -4.70
CA ILE A 220 1.64 -2.61 -3.65
C ILE A 220 1.13 -1.19 -3.37
N LEU A 221 1.12 -0.84 -2.08
CA LEU A 221 0.89 0.53 -1.62
C LEU A 221 1.94 0.92 -0.57
N ALA A 222 2.31 2.20 -0.58
CA ALA A 222 3.08 2.81 0.49
C ALA A 222 2.61 4.25 0.71
N ASN A 223 2.55 4.68 1.95
CA ASN A 223 2.07 6.03 2.29
C ASN A 223 2.68 6.56 3.59
N LEU A 224 2.58 7.88 3.73
CA LEU A 224 2.68 8.57 5.00
C LEU A 224 1.31 9.16 5.33
N ALA A 225 0.60 8.58 6.28
CA ALA A 225 -0.61 9.16 6.86
C ALA A 225 -0.28 9.96 8.14
N VAL A 226 -1.27 10.62 8.69
CA VAL A 226 -1.18 11.37 9.95
C VAL A 226 -2.23 10.82 10.92
N GLN A 227 -1.82 10.54 12.15
CA GLN A 227 -2.68 9.93 13.16
C GLN A 227 -3.88 10.81 13.51
N ASN A 228 -5.00 10.20 13.90
CA ASN A 228 -6.23 10.91 14.29
C ASN A 228 -6.04 11.87 15.47
N THR A 229 -5.04 11.62 16.29
CA THR A 229 -4.70 12.46 17.45
C THR A 229 -3.97 13.75 17.09
N ALA A 230 -3.49 13.87 15.83
CA ALA A 230 -2.79 15.07 15.37
C ALA A 230 -3.72 16.28 15.33
N GLY A 231 -3.19 17.43 15.67
CA GLY A 231 -3.85 18.72 15.44
C GLY A 231 -3.95 19.03 13.93
N SER A 232 -4.73 20.03 13.56
CA SER A 232 -4.86 20.51 12.17
C SER A 232 -3.69 21.40 11.70
N THR A 233 -2.74 21.68 12.57
CA THR A 233 -1.58 22.54 12.31
C THR A 233 -0.30 21.88 12.83
N GLY A 234 0.82 22.23 12.24
CA GLY A 234 2.13 21.70 12.65
C GLY A 234 3.19 21.94 11.58
N SER A 235 4.41 21.51 11.88
CA SER A 235 5.47 21.43 10.88
C SER A 235 5.26 20.22 9.97
N PRO A 236 5.64 20.28 8.70
CA PRO A 236 5.59 19.12 7.81
C PRO A 236 6.29 17.88 8.40
N ILE A 237 5.76 16.71 8.11
CA ILE A 237 6.28 15.41 8.51
C ILE A 237 6.79 14.72 7.25
N THR A 238 7.93 14.03 7.34
CA THR A 238 8.53 13.35 6.20
C THR A 238 8.87 11.90 6.51
N SER A 239 8.78 11.07 5.48
CA SER A 239 9.30 9.72 5.45
C SER A 239 10.05 9.49 4.15
N ASN A 240 11.07 8.63 4.17
CA ASN A 240 11.92 8.38 3.01
C ASN A 240 11.90 6.89 2.66
N ILE A 241 11.70 6.59 1.38
CA ILE A 241 11.72 5.22 0.84
C ILE A 241 12.90 5.11 -0.11
N ASP A 242 13.83 4.19 0.17
CA ASP A 242 15.02 3.92 -0.62
C ASP A 242 14.69 3.01 -1.81
N TYR A 243 13.97 1.92 -1.55
CA TYR A 243 13.49 1.05 -2.62
C TYR A 243 12.21 0.28 -2.23
N ILE A 244 11.53 -0.20 -3.26
CA ILE A 244 10.47 -1.22 -3.16
C ILE A 244 10.81 -2.34 -4.13
N ARG A 245 10.78 -3.59 -3.65
CA ARG A 245 11.08 -4.77 -4.44
C ARG A 245 10.07 -5.89 -4.22
N ALA A 246 9.80 -6.67 -5.27
CA ALA A 246 9.05 -7.90 -5.15
C ALA A 246 9.77 -9.05 -5.88
N TYR A 247 9.60 -10.24 -5.35
CA TYR A 247 10.26 -11.45 -5.85
C TYR A 247 9.25 -12.59 -5.92
N SER A 248 9.37 -13.46 -6.91
CA SER A 248 8.50 -14.62 -7.08
C SER A 248 9.30 -15.91 -7.29
N LYS A 249 8.73 -17.02 -6.83
CA LYS A 249 9.19 -18.37 -7.19
C LYS A 249 8.56 -18.91 -8.45
N ASP A 250 7.58 -18.21 -9.04
CA ASP A 250 6.97 -18.63 -10.29
C ASP A 250 8.04 -18.61 -11.41
N PRO A 251 8.29 -19.73 -12.08
CA PRO A 251 9.27 -19.79 -13.16
C PRO A 251 8.90 -18.91 -14.35
N ASN A 252 7.61 -18.57 -14.52
CA ASN A 252 7.10 -17.71 -15.57
C ASN A 252 7.04 -16.23 -15.19
N ALA A 253 7.48 -15.87 -13.97
CA ALA A 253 7.50 -14.48 -13.54
C ALA A 253 8.37 -13.62 -14.45
N VAL A 254 7.84 -12.46 -14.82
CA VAL A 254 8.52 -11.44 -15.62
C VAL A 254 9.02 -10.35 -14.70
N ALA A 255 10.30 -10.02 -14.81
CA ALA A 255 10.87 -8.91 -14.05
C ALA A 255 10.35 -7.57 -14.54
N VAL A 256 10.08 -6.68 -13.61
CA VAL A 256 9.64 -5.31 -13.86
C VAL A 256 10.64 -4.36 -13.23
N THR A 257 11.08 -3.39 -14.01
CA THR A 257 11.97 -2.31 -13.54
C THR A 257 11.35 -0.97 -13.81
N GLN A 258 11.64 -0.01 -12.95
CA GLN A 258 11.22 1.37 -13.17
C GLN A 258 11.72 1.88 -14.54
N GLY A 259 10.88 2.64 -15.23
CA GLY A 259 11.18 3.17 -16.56
C GLY A 259 10.83 2.23 -17.73
N SER A 260 10.39 1.00 -17.45
CA SER A 260 9.87 0.09 -18.48
C SER A 260 8.40 0.36 -18.82
N VAL A 261 7.74 1.24 -18.10
CA VAL A 261 6.34 1.61 -18.33
C VAL A 261 6.26 2.50 -19.57
N SER A 262 5.78 1.94 -20.66
CA SER A 262 5.67 2.63 -21.94
C SER A 262 4.24 2.73 -22.48
N ALA A 263 3.30 2.01 -21.87
CA ALA A 263 1.93 1.99 -22.35
C ALA A 263 1.21 3.32 -22.05
N PRO A 264 0.53 3.91 -23.04
CA PRO A 264 -0.17 5.18 -22.86
C PRO A 264 -1.30 5.14 -21.80
N ASP A 265 -1.84 3.96 -21.54
CA ASP A 265 -2.88 3.71 -20.55
C ASP A 265 -2.33 3.31 -19.16
N GLY A 266 -1.02 3.32 -18.98
CA GLY A 266 -0.36 2.86 -17.77
C GLY A 266 -0.34 1.34 -17.60
N HIS A 267 -0.72 0.59 -18.61
CA HIS A 267 -0.76 -0.86 -18.61
C HIS A 267 0.34 -1.45 -19.50
N ASP A 268 1.56 -1.51 -18.98
CA ASP A 268 2.63 -2.30 -19.61
C ASP A 268 2.52 -3.75 -19.09
N PRO A 269 2.34 -4.75 -19.97
CA PRO A 269 2.29 -6.16 -19.56
C PRO A 269 3.54 -6.59 -18.78
N GLY A 270 4.69 -5.96 -18.99
CA GLY A 270 5.91 -6.18 -18.21
C GLY A 270 5.79 -5.80 -16.75
N LEU A 271 4.86 -4.93 -16.39
CA LEU A 271 4.63 -4.49 -15.02
C LEU A 271 3.83 -5.48 -14.16
N TYR A 272 3.30 -6.54 -14.73
CA TYR A 272 2.46 -7.48 -13.97
C TYR A 272 3.24 -8.63 -13.32
N GLY A 273 4.54 -8.69 -13.51
CA GLY A 273 5.38 -9.71 -12.88
C GLY A 273 4.84 -11.13 -13.10
N ALA A 274 4.79 -11.92 -12.03
CA ALA A 274 4.30 -13.29 -12.06
C ALA A 274 2.80 -13.42 -12.39
N THR A 275 2.05 -12.35 -12.28
CA THR A 275 0.61 -12.31 -12.52
C THR A 275 0.26 -11.40 -13.67
N ALA A 276 1.15 -11.31 -14.68
CA ALA A 276 0.94 -10.49 -15.87
C ALA A 276 -0.48 -10.67 -16.40
N LYS A 277 -1.17 -9.58 -16.67
CA LYS A 277 -2.48 -9.64 -17.33
C LYS A 277 -2.28 -10.30 -18.70
N SER A 278 -3.09 -11.31 -18.99
CA SER A 278 -3.20 -11.79 -20.36
C SER A 278 -3.55 -10.61 -21.25
N PRO A 279 -2.89 -10.45 -22.42
CA PRO A 279 -3.25 -9.39 -23.33
C PRO A 279 -4.75 -9.51 -23.60
N THR A 280 -5.49 -8.46 -23.26
CA THR A 280 -6.90 -8.37 -23.63
C THR A 280 -6.95 -8.47 -25.15
N SER A 281 -7.45 -9.59 -25.67
CA SER A 281 -7.81 -9.65 -27.06
C SER A 281 -8.78 -8.50 -27.29
N THR A 282 -8.42 -7.60 -28.17
CA THR A 282 -9.30 -6.58 -28.70
C THR A 282 -10.45 -7.27 -29.42
N VAL A 283 -11.46 -7.67 -28.68
CA VAL A 283 -12.77 -8.00 -29.24
C VAL A 283 -13.58 -6.71 -29.20
N GLY A 284 -14.03 -6.34 -30.41
CA GLY A 284 -14.64 -5.09 -30.74
C GLY A 284 -15.72 -4.60 -29.75
N SER A 285 -15.74 -3.29 -29.66
CA SER A 285 -16.82 -2.45 -29.17
C SER A 285 -18.19 -3.07 -29.37
N THR A 286 -18.85 -3.40 -28.26
CA THR A 286 -20.29 -3.31 -28.17
C THR A 286 -20.62 -2.47 -26.94
N THR A 287 -21.20 -1.33 -27.18
CA THR A 287 -21.82 -0.42 -26.23
C THR A 287 -22.76 -1.18 -25.31
N GLY A 288 -22.40 -1.28 -24.06
CA GLY A 288 -23.24 -1.75 -22.98
C GLY A 288 -22.95 -0.90 -21.74
N THR A 289 -23.79 0.13 -21.55
CA THR A 289 -23.85 0.89 -20.32
C THR A 289 -24.26 -0.05 -19.18
N ALA A 290 -23.34 -0.45 -18.36
CA ALA A 290 -23.63 -0.99 -17.03
C ALA A 290 -23.03 -0.02 -16.01
N SER A 291 -23.88 0.92 -15.59
CA SER A 291 -23.69 1.68 -14.37
C SER A 291 -23.86 0.73 -13.19
N THR A 292 -22.77 0.31 -12.59
CA THR A 292 -22.80 -0.17 -11.21
C THR A 292 -22.23 0.95 -10.34
N ALA A 293 -23.15 1.84 -9.91
CA ALA A 293 -22.85 2.71 -8.81
C ALA A 293 -22.63 1.85 -7.56
N TYR A 294 -21.38 1.80 -7.07
CA TYR A 294 -21.13 1.37 -5.71
C TYR A 294 -21.82 2.36 -4.76
N PRO A 295 -22.54 1.90 -3.74
CA PRO A 295 -23.14 2.80 -2.79
C PRO A 295 -22.05 3.64 -2.14
N ALA A 296 -22.27 4.94 -2.08
CA ALA A 296 -21.45 5.86 -1.31
C ALA A 296 -21.27 5.27 0.09
N ALA A 297 -20.02 5.09 0.51
CA ALA A 297 -19.72 4.72 1.86
C ALA A 297 -20.37 5.76 2.78
N ASN A 298 -21.36 5.33 3.53
CA ASN A 298 -21.89 6.13 4.62
C ASN A 298 -20.71 6.53 5.49
N SER A 299 -20.62 7.81 5.80
CA SER A 299 -19.70 8.36 6.78
C SER A 299 -20.08 7.84 8.18
N SER A 300 -19.93 6.56 8.40
CA SER A 300 -19.80 6.03 9.75
C SER A 300 -18.37 6.31 10.15
N THR A 301 -18.22 7.15 11.14
CA THR A 301 -17.00 7.36 11.92
C THR A 301 -16.30 6.02 12.08
N ALA A 302 -15.25 5.77 11.26
CA ALA A 302 -14.34 4.71 11.52
C ALA A 302 -13.63 5.05 12.83
N THR A 303 -14.17 4.54 13.91
CA THR A 303 -13.44 4.46 15.16
C THR A 303 -12.28 3.52 14.86
N SER A 304 -11.10 4.08 14.78
CA SER A 304 -9.85 3.31 14.81
C SER A 304 -9.98 2.22 15.85
N PRO A 305 -9.58 0.96 15.56
CA PRO A 305 -9.50 -0.05 16.60
C PRO A 305 -8.62 0.52 17.70
N GLY A 306 -9.16 0.60 18.91
CA GLY A 306 -8.48 1.16 20.04
C GLY A 306 -7.14 0.47 20.21
N LEU A 307 -6.08 1.27 20.35
CA LEU A 307 -4.79 0.87 20.87
C LEU A 307 -5.01 -0.07 22.04
N MET A 308 -4.74 -1.36 21.87
CA MET A 308 -4.52 -2.21 23.01
C MET A 308 -3.18 -1.76 23.61
N SER A 309 -3.25 -1.04 24.71
CA SER A 309 -2.09 -0.82 25.56
C SER A 309 -1.51 -2.17 25.97
N PRO A 310 -0.19 -2.36 25.93
CA PRO A 310 0.42 -3.57 26.44
C PRO A 310 0.05 -3.67 27.92
N ALA A 311 -0.48 -4.81 28.31
CA ALA A 311 -0.69 -5.15 29.71
C ALA A 311 0.68 -5.16 30.41
N SER A 312 0.75 -4.41 31.50
CA SER A 312 1.85 -4.35 32.45
C SER A 312 2.25 -5.70 33.02
#